data_d0f8765435e94327f2daca8686d6bb64
#
_entry.id   d0f8765435e94327f2daca8686d6bb64
#
_cell.length_a   1.000
_cell.length_b   1.000
_cell.length_c   1.000
_cell.angle_alpha   90.00
_cell.angle_beta   90.00
_cell.angle_gamma   90.00
#
_symmetry.space_group_name_H-M   'P 1'
#
loop_
_entity.id
_entity.type
_entity.pdbx_description
1 polymer ?
#
loop_
_entity_poly.entity_id
_entity_poly.type
_entity_poly.pdbx_seq_one_letter_code
_entity_poly.pdbx_strand_id
1 'polypeptide(L)'
;MDPSCVRDVGMPVRGNGLLIILIGGLAVGLSFAASPDWRGAFGAALALLMLAIAVSDIRHFIVPDALSGSAFVLGLIFAGLFDDAPLAEAILMCLLRAAAAALPLLALMLFYEWWRGRPGLGLGDVKLAAVAGVWLDWFTIVGVIEVAALAALTAYAVWRYALRRPIMATTPLPFGLFLAPAIWAGWLAEAALARYPF
;
A
#
# COMPACT_ATOMS: atom_id res chain seq x y z
N MET A 1 -0.55 23.25 22.47
CA MET A 1 0.40 22.42 21.71
C MET A 1 0.96 23.31 20.61
N ASP A 2 2.24 23.66 20.67
CA ASP A 2 2.88 24.63 19.77
C ASP A 2 2.99 24.03 18.35
N PRO A 3 2.41 24.67 17.31
CA PRO A 3 2.46 24.17 15.95
C PRO A 3 3.86 24.23 15.32
N SER A 4 4.84 24.81 15.97
CA SER A 4 6.23 24.88 15.50
C SER A 4 6.99 23.55 15.65
N CYS A 5 6.60 22.68 16.58
CA CYS A 5 7.28 21.40 16.86
C CYS A 5 7.00 20.30 15.80
N VAL A 6 5.96 20.47 14.97
CA VAL A 6 5.59 19.48 13.92
C VAL A 6 6.38 19.72 12.62
N ARG A 7 6.98 20.90 12.46
CA ARG A 7 7.63 21.28 11.20
C ARG A 7 9.04 20.72 10.99
N ASP A 8 9.68 20.20 12.02
CA ASP A 8 11.09 19.76 11.95
C ASP A 8 11.26 18.25 11.62
N VAL A 9 10.18 17.48 11.45
CA VAL A 9 10.24 16.09 10.98
C VAL A 9 10.21 16.01 9.44
N GLY A 10 10.01 17.15 8.77
CA GLY A 10 10.05 17.26 7.32
C GLY A 10 11.42 16.84 6.77
N MET A 11 11.55 15.60 6.31
CA MET A 11 12.64 15.26 5.40
C MET A 11 12.64 16.27 4.24
N PRO A 12 13.79 16.81 3.82
CA PRO A 12 13.86 17.73 2.70
C PRO A 12 13.53 17.00 1.39
N VAL A 13 12.24 16.82 1.11
CA VAL A 13 11.77 16.18 -0.14
C VAL A 13 11.84 17.14 -1.33
N ARG A 14 12.42 18.33 -1.14
CA ARG A 14 12.47 19.39 -2.16
C ARG A 14 13.43 19.11 -3.33
N GLY A 15 14.26 18.04 -3.24
CA GLY A 15 15.22 17.65 -4.29
C GLY A 15 14.88 16.38 -5.07
N ASN A 16 13.79 15.67 -4.77
CA ASN A 16 13.63 14.26 -5.17
C ASN A 16 12.62 14.03 -6.31
N GLY A 17 12.21 15.04 -7.08
CA GLY A 17 11.34 14.83 -8.25
C GLY A 17 11.94 13.84 -9.24
N LEU A 18 13.25 13.95 -9.50
CA LEU A 18 13.96 13.01 -10.37
C LEU A 18 13.94 11.58 -9.81
N LEU A 19 14.14 11.41 -8.51
CA LEU A 19 14.10 10.09 -7.87
C LEU A 19 12.71 9.44 -7.99
N ILE A 20 11.64 10.20 -7.78
CA ILE A 20 10.26 9.73 -7.93
C ILE A 20 10.00 9.29 -9.38
N ILE A 21 10.47 10.07 -10.37
CA ILE A 21 10.35 9.74 -11.78
C ILE A 21 11.14 8.46 -12.11
N LEU A 22 12.36 8.32 -11.58
CA LEU A 22 13.17 7.13 -11.80
C LEU A 22 12.54 5.88 -11.17
N ILE A 23 12.03 5.97 -9.94
CA ILE A 23 11.34 4.87 -9.28
C ILE A 23 10.07 4.50 -10.06
N GLY A 24 9.29 5.50 -10.49
CA GLY A 24 8.09 5.27 -11.31
C GLY A 24 8.42 4.60 -12.65
N GLY A 25 9.44 5.09 -13.35
CA GLY A 25 9.90 4.49 -14.60
C GLY A 25 10.40 3.04 -14.43
N LEU A 26 11.15 2.78 -13.37
CA LEU A 26 11.60 1.43 -13.03
C LEU A 26 10.40 0.51 -12.74
N ALA A 27 9.44 0.98 -11.94
CA ALA A 27 8.27 0.19 -11.58
C ALA A 27 7.40 -0.14 -12.81
N VAL A 28 7.22 0.81 -13.72
CA VAL A 28 6.56 0.58 -15.01
C VAL A 28 7.34 -0.45 -15.83
N GLY A 29 8.66 -0.31 -15.96
CA GLY A 29 9.51 -1.27 -16.68
C GLY A 29 9.43 -2.68 -16.11
N LEU A 30 9.46 -2.83 -14.79
CA LEU A 30 9.32 -4.13 -14.12
C LEU A 30 7.93 -4.74 -14.32
N SER A 31 6.86 -3.93 -14.34
CA SER A 31 5.50 -4.41 -14.60
C SER A 31 5.37 -5.01 -16.00
N PHE A 32 5.95 -4.36 -17.02
CA PHE A 32 5.98 -4.92 -18.38
C PHE A 32 6.96 -6.08 -18.54
N ALA A 33 8.04 -6.12 -17.75
CA ALA A 33 8.94 -7.26 -17.73
C ALA A 33 8.28 -8.52 -17.16
N ALA A 34 7.42 -8.37 -16.14
CA ALA A 34 6.65 -9.47 -15.55
C ALA A 34 5.53 -9.95 -16.47
N SER A 35 4.82 -9.01 -17.10
CA SER A 35 3.71 -9.30 -18.03
C SER A 35 3.81 -8.35 -19.24
N PRO A 36 4.28 -8.78 -20.40
CA PRO A 36 4.46 -7.91 -21.58
C PRO A 36 3.16 -7.67 -22.37
N ASP A 37 2.02 -7.87 -21.77
CA ASP A 37 0.69 -7.71 -22.32
C ASP A 37 -0.12 -6.60 -21.59
N TRP A 38 -1.44 -6.57 -21.79
CA TRP A 38 -2.33 -5.65 -21.08
C TRP A 38 -2.32 -5.80 -19.56
N ARG A 39 -2.01 -7.00 -19.03
CA ARG A 39 -1.82 -7.21 -17.59
C ARG A 39 -0.68 -6.34 -17.04
N GLY A 40 0.42 -6.25 -17.79
CA GLY A 40 1.53 -5.37 -17.43
C GLY A 40 1.16 -3.88 -17.42
N ALA A 41 0.28 -3.44 -18.35
CA ALA A 41 -0.23 -2.07 -18.33
C ALA A 41 -1.05 -1.76 -17.07
N PHE A 42 -1.90 -2.69 -16.63
CA PHE A 42 -2.63 -2.57 -15.37
C PHE A 42 -1.69 -2.56 -14.16
N GLY A 43 -0.67 -3.42 -14.13
CA GLY A 43 0.34 -3.43 -13.10
C GLY A 43 1.16 -2.15 -13.05
N ALA A 44 1.49 -1.56 -14.20
CA ALA A 44 2.15 -0.26 -14.28
C ALA A 44 1.26 0.88 -13.76
N ALA A 45 -0.04 0.86 -14.07
CA ALA A 45 -0.98 1.82 -13.52
C ALA A 45 -1.11 1.67 -11.98
N LEU A 46 -1.19 0.44 -11.47
CA LEU A 46 -1.15 0.16 -10.04
C LEU A 46 0.13 0.71 -9.41
N ALA A 47 1.30 0.46 -10.01
CA ALA A 47 2.59 0.96 -9.52
C ALA A 47 2.60 2.48 -9.35
N LEU A 48 2.10 3.22 -10.35
CA LEU A 48 2.04 4.68 -10.31
C LEU A 48 1.06 5.19 -9.24
N LEU A 49 -0.10 4.53 -9.09
CA LEU A 49 -1.06 4.87 -8.03
C LEU A 49 -0.46 4.60 -6.64
N MET A 50 0.18 3.47 -6.44
CA MET A 50 0.84 3.13 -5.17
C MET A 50 2.01 4.08 -4.86
N LEU A 51 2.80 4.47 -5.86
CA LEU A 51 3.85 5.47 -5.69
C LEU A 51 3.27 6.84 -5.30
N ALA A 52 2.18 7.27 -5.95
CA ALA A 52 1.51 8.53 -5.61
C ALA A 52 0.95 8.51 -4.18
N ILE A 53 0.36 7.40 -3.74
CA ILE A 53 -0.12 7.22 -2.37
C ILE A 53 1.05 7.25 -1.37
N ALA A 54 2.14 6.53 -1.63
CA ALA A 54 3.32 6.53 -0.77
C ALA A 54 3.92 7.93 -0.62
N VAL A 55 4.01 8.70 -1.71
CA VAL A 55 4.48 10.10 -1.70
C VAL A 55 3.53 11.00 -0.92
N SER A 56 2.22 10.81 -1.04
CA SER A 56 1.21 11.56 -0.28
C SER A 56 1.32 11.25 1.22
N ASP A 57 1.46 9.97 1.56
CA ASP A 57 1.55 9.51 2.95
C ASP A 57 2.81 10.05 3.65
N ILE A 58 3.97 10.05 2.97
CA ILE A 58 5.19 10.68 3.49
C ILE A 58 5.03 12.17 3.76
N ARG A 59 4.29 12.88 2.89
CA ARG A 59 4.21 14.33 2.95
C ARG A 59 3.13 14.85 3.87
N HIS A 60 2.00 14.15 3.92
CA HIS A 60 0.78 14.65 4.54
C HIS A 60 0.18 13.69 5.56
N PHE A 61 0.73 12.46 5.70
CA PHE A 61 0.14 11.38 6.50
C PHE A 61 -1.33 11.10 6.12
N ILE A 62 -1.64 11.25 4.83
CA ILE A 62 -2.99 11.06 4.29
C ILE A 62 -2.91 10.20 3.05
N VAL A 63 -3.77 9.17 3.00
CA VAL A 63 -4.05 8.39 1.79
C VAL A 63 -5.24 9.03 1.08
N PRO A 64 -5.06 9.67 -0.11
CA PRO A 64 -6.15 10.32 -0.82
C PRO A 64 -7.20 9.31 -1.29
N ASP A 65 -8.47 9.62 -1.05
CA ASP A 65 -9.60 8.74 -1.42
C ASP A 65 -9.70 8.53 -2.94
N ALA A 66 -9.36 9.55 -3.71
CA ALA A 66 -9.35 9.46 -5.16
C ALA A 66 -8.33 8.42 -5.67
N LEU A 67 -7.13 8.36 -5.07
CA LEU A 67 -6.08 7.42 -5.48
C LEU A 67 -6.41 5.98 -5.04
N SER A 68 -6.82 5.80 -3.79
CA SER A 68 -7.21 4.47 -3.28
C SER A 68 -8.47 3.95 -3.97
N GLY A 69 -9.46 4.81 -4.21
CA GLY A 69 -10.67 4.47 -4.96
C GLY A 69 -10.37 4.12 -6.42
N SER A 70 -9.50 4.88 -7.09
CA SER A 70 -9.06 4.57 -8.46
C SER A 70 -8.34 3.22 -8.52
N ALA A 71 -7.44 2.94 -7.57
CA ALA A 71 -6.74 1.67 -7.50
C ALA A 71 -7.70 0.50 -7.24
N PHE A 72 -8.71 0.70 -6.39
CA PHE A 72 -9.74 -0.30 -6.12
C PHE A 72 -10.58 -0.62 -7.37
N VAL A 73 -11.10 0.41 -8.05
CA VAL A 73 -11.89 0.24 -9.28
C VAL A 73 -11.05 -0.40 -10.40
N LEU A 74 -9.79 0.04 -10.54
CA LEU A 74 -8.88 -0.54 -11.53
C LEU A 74 -8.66 -2.05 -11.28
N GLY A 75 -8.58 -2.48 -10.02
CA GLY A 75 -8.46 -3.89 -9.66
C GLY A 75 -9.70 -4.70 -9.98
N LEU A 76 -10.90 -4.14 -9.77
CA LEU A 76 -12.15 -4.80 -10.18
C LEU A 76 -12.22 -4.97 -11.72
N ILE A 77 -11.79 -3.96 -12.48
CA ILE A 77 -11.73 -4.04 -13.94
C ILE A 77 -10.70 -5.10 -14.35
N PHE A 78 -9.53 -5.13 -13.69
CA PHE A 78 -8.50 -6.13 -13.93
C PHE A 78 -9.02 -7.55 -13.73
N ALA A 79 -9.69 -7.82 -12.60
CA ALA A 79 -10.28 -9.12 -12.32
C ALA A 79 -11.35 -9.49 -13.37
N GLY A 80 -12.24 -8.56 -13.71
CA GLY A 80 -13.29 -8.81 -14.72
C GLY A 80 -12.76 -9.09 -16.13
N LEU A 81 -11.54 -8.65 -16.46
CA LEU A 81 -10.93 -8.84 -17.79
C LEU A 81 -10.01 -10.07 -17.86
N PHE A 82 -9.38 -10.46 -16.75
CA PHE A 82 -8.28 -11.42 -16.76
C PHE A 82 -8.49 -12.64 -15.86
N ASP A 83 -9.56 -12.67 -15.06
CA ASP A 83 -9.95 -13.87 -14.34
C ASP A 83 -10.68 -14.85 -15.27
N ASP A 84 -10.40 -16.14 -15.15
CA ASP A 84 -11.04 -17.18 -15.95
C ASP A 84 -12.47 -17.53 -15.45
N ALA A 85 -12.83 -17.05 -14.25
CA ALA A 85 -14.15 -17.24 -13.66
C ALA A 85 -15.21 -16.32 -14.31
N PRO A 86 -16.51 -16.68 -14.24
CA PRO A 86 -17.58 -15.78 -14.62
C PRO A 86 -17.46 -14.42 -13.92
N LEU A 87 -17.75 -13.33 -14.65
CA LEU A 87 -17.58 -11.95 -14.16
C LEU A 87 -18.14 -11.73 -12.74
N ALA A 88 -19.35 -12.25 -12.48
CA ALA A 88 -19.99 -12.09 -11.17
C ALA A 88 -19.21 -12.80 -10.06
N GLU A 89 -18.66 -13.96 -10.34
CA GLU A 89 -17.84 -14.72 -9.38
C GLU A 89 -16.48 -14.05 -9.14
N ALA A 90 -15.79 -13.62 -10.20
CA ALA A 90 -14.54 -12.88 -10.11
C ALA A 90 -14.69 -11.62 -9.24
N ILE A 91 -15.72 -10.80 -9.50
CA ILE A 91 -16.02 -9.60 -8.71
C ILE A 91 -16.36 -9.95 -7.27
N LEU A 92 -17.18 -10.98 -7.02
CA LEU A 92 -17.54 -11.42 -5.68
C LEU A 92 -16.30 -11.85 -4.89
N MET A 93 -15.39 -12.62 -5.49
CA MET A 93 -14.15 -13.06 -4.85
C MET A 93 -13.23 -11.88 -4.52
N CYS A 94 -13.10 -10.90 -5.42
CA CYS A 94 -12.36 -9.67 -5.14
C CYS A 94 -12.95 -8.91 -3.94
N LEU A 95 -14.27 -8.76 -3.88
CA LEU A 95 -14.94 -8.07 -2.78
C LEU A 95 -14.82 -8.84 -1.47
N LEU A 96 -14.88 -10.17 -1.50
CA LEU A 96 -14.66 -11.00 -0.31
C LEU A 96 -13.22 -10.87 0.22
N ARG A 97 -12.22 -10.92 -0.67
CA ARG A 97 -10.81 -10.69 -0.30
C ARG A 97 -10.60 -9.27 0.25
N ALA A 98 -11.18 -8.26 -0.40
CA ALA A 98 -11.11 -6.87 0.07
C ALA A 98 -11.72 -6.72 1.46
N ALA A 99 -12.90 -7.32 1.70
CA ALA A 99 -13.54 -7.29 3.00
C ALA A 99 -12.72 -8.04 4.05
N ALA A 100 -12.20 -9.23 3.72
CA ALA A 100 -11.38 -10.03 4.62
C ALA A 100 -10.07 -9.34 5.00
N ALA A 101 -9.47 -8.55 4.11
CA ALA A 101 -8.26 -7.77 4.38
C ALA A 101 -8.57 -6.49 5.19
N ALA A 102 -9.65 -5.79 4.86
CA ALA A 102 -9.97 -4.48 5.45
C ALA A 102 -10.70 -4.59 6.79
N LEU A 103 -11.64 -5.54 6.95
CA LEU A 103 -12.47 -5.62 8.15
C LEU A 103 -11.68 -5.90 9.44
N PRO A 104 -10.66 -6.80 9.48
CA PRO A 104 -9.85 -6.98 10.67
C PRO A 104 -9.08 -5.71 11.07
N LEU A 105 -8.55 -4.96 10.09
CA LEU A 105 -7.86 -3.69 10.36
C LEU A 105 -8.83 -2.61 10.83
N LEU A 106 -10.02 -2.56 10.25
CA LEU A 106 -11.10 -1.67 10.71
C LEU A 106 -11.53 -2.02 12.13
N ALA A 107 -11.74 -3.29 12.42
CA ALA A 107 -12.10 -3.74 13.76
C ALA A 107 -10.99 -3.41 14.78
N LEU A 108 -9.72 -3.62 14.42
CA LEU A 108 -8.58 -3.26 15.27
C LEU A 108 -8.53 -1.75 15.51
N MET A 109 -8.76 -0.93 14.48
CA MET A 109 -8.79 0.53 14.57
C MET A 109 -9.88 0.98 15.55
N LEU A 110 -11.11 0.51 15.36
CA LEU A 110 -12.26 0.87 16.22
C LEU A 110 -12.05 0.38 17.66
N PHE A 111 -11.57 -0.84 17.83
CA PHE A 111 -11.26 -1.41 19.16
C PHE A 111 -10.20 -0.59 19.89
N TYR A 112 -9.11 -0.21 19.20
CA TYR A 112 -8.04 0.58 19.78
C TYR A 112 -8.52 1.99 20.18
N GLU A 113 -9.32 2.64 19.33
CA GLU A 113 -9.90 3.95 19.60
C GLU A 113 -10.86 3.89 20.81
N TRP A 114 -11.71 2.86 20.86
CA TRP A 114 -12.60 2.64 21.98
C TRP A 114 -11.84 2.38 23.30
N TRP A 115 -10.77 1.57 23.25
CA TRP A 115 -10.01 1.21 24.44
C TRP A 115 -9.08 2.32 24.94
N ARG A 116 -8.42 3.03 24.04
CA ARG A 116 -7.40 4.04 24.36
C ARG A 116 -7.90 5.48 24.30
N GLY A 117 -9.09 5.73 23.77
CA GLY A 117 -9.68 7.07 23.60
C GLY A 117 -8.92 7.96 22.61
N ARG A 118 -8.08 7.37 21.75
CA ARG A 118 -7.30 8.08 20.72
C ARG A 118 -7.07 7.19 19.50
N PRO A 119 -7.02 7.77 18.28
CA PRO A 119 -6.78 7.00 17.08
C PRO A 119 -5.37 6.36 17.12
N GLY A 120 -5.27 5.09 16.70
CA GLY A 120 -4.03 4.34 16.65
C GLY A 120 -3.65 3.93 15.24
N LEU A 121 -4.62 3.53 14.43
CA LEU A 121 -4.46 3.13 13.03
C LEU A 121 -5.21 4.12 12.14
N GLY A 122 -4.64 4.47 10.98
CA GLY A 122 -5.28 5.37 10.03
C GLY A 122 -6.35 4.66 9.17
N LEU A 123 -7.47 5.33 8.88
CA LEU A 123 -8.45 4.87 7.88
C LEU A 123 -7.81 4.63 6.51
N GLY A 124 -6.70 5.32 6.21
CA GLY A 124 -5.94 5.13 4.97
C GLY A 124 -5.43 3.71 4.81
N ASP A 125 -4.94 3.11 5.90
CA ASP A 125 -4.38 1.75 5.89
C ASP A 125 -5.48 0.70 5.66
N VAL A 126 -6.67 0.93 6.21
CA VAL A 126 -7.85 0.08 5.96
C VAL A 126 -8.26 0.12 4.48
N LYS A 127 -8.23 1.31 3.85
CA LYS A 127 -8.52 1.46 2.42
C LYS A 127 -7.47 0.76 1.55
N LEU A 128 -6.19 0.87 1.91
CA LEU A 128 -5.11 0.17 1.21
C LEU A 128 -5.20 -1.34 1.36
N ALA A 129 -5.61 -1.85 2.53
CA ALA A 129 -5.88 -3.27 2.70
C ALA A 129 -7.04 -3.77 1.81
N ALA A 130 -8.10 -2.96 1.64
CA ALA A 130 -9.15 -3.27 0.69
C ALA A 130 -8.61 -3.31 -0.76
N VAL A 131 -7.75 -2.37 -1.14
CA VAL A 131 -7.08 -2.39 -2.46
C VAL A 131 -6.22 -3.64 -2.62
N ALA A 132 -5.44 -4.03 -1.60
CA ALA A 132 -4.67 -5.28 -1.63
C ALA A 132 -5.58 -6.49 -1.90
N GLY A 133 -6.74 -6.55 -1.25
CA GLY A 133 -7.69 -7.65 -1.42
C GLY A 133 -8.31 -7.76 -2.81
N VAL A 134 -8.41 -6.65 -3.56
CA VAL A 134 -8.91 -6.67 -4.94
C VAL A 134 -7.83 -7.12 -5.94
N TRP A 135 -6.57 -6.84 -5.66
CA TRP A 135 -5.46 -7.10 -6.59
C TRP A 135 -4.74 -8.42 -6.37
N LEU A 136 -4.75 -8.95 -5.13
CA LEU A 136 -3.87 -10.03 -4.70
C LEU A 136 -4.65 -11.27 -4.27
N ASP A 137 -4.00 -12.42 -4.35
CA ASP A 137 -4.52 -13.67 -3.81
C ASP A 137 -4.41 -13.74 -2.29
N TRP A 138 -5.17 -14.66 -1.68
CA TRP A 138 -5.28 -14.83 -0.24
C TRP A 138 -3.94 -14.88 0.50
N PHE A 139 -3.00 -15.66 0.01
CA PHE A 139 -1.67 -15.81 0.63
C PHE A 139 -0.82 -14.55 0.45
N THR A 140 -0.88 -13.94 -0.72
CA THR A 140 -0.12 -12.74 -1.04
C THR A 140 -0.58 -11.54 -0.21
N ILE A 141 -1.89 -11.41 0.04
CA ILE A 141 -2.44 -10.35 0.92
C ILE A 141 -1.79 -10.41 2.31
N VAL A 142 -1.74 -11.61 2.92
CA VAL A 142 -1.14 -11.79 4.25
C VAL A 142 0.35 -11.43 4.21
N GLY A 143 1.08 -11.95 3.22
CA GLY A 143 2.51 -11.69 3.06
C GLY A 143 2.84 -10.21 2.84
N VAL A 144 2.04 -9.52 2.05
CA VAL A 144 2.22 -8.08 1.77
C VAL A 144 2.00 -7.24 3.04
N ILE A 145 0.97 -7.53 3.83
CA ILE A 145 0.70 -6.83 5.09
C ILE A 145 1.84 -7.11 6.09
N GLU A 146 2.30 -8.35 6.17
CA GLU A 146 3.39 -8.76 7.05
C GLU A 146 4.71 -8.08 6.67
N VAL A 147 5.08 -8.08 5.39
CA VAL A 147 6.28 -7.41 4.87
C VAL A 147 6.20 -5.91 5.14
N ALA A 148 5.06 -5.27 4.89
CA ALA A 148 4.87 -3.85 5.17
C ALA A 148 5.02 -3.54 6.67
N ALA A 149 4.46 -4.37 7.55
CA ALA A 149 4.57 -4.21 9.00
C ALA A 149 6.01 -4.38 9.48
N LEU A 150 6.73 -5.40 8.99
CA LEU A 150 8.13 -5.63 9.30
C LEU A 150 9.03 -4.49 8.80
N ALA A 151 8.79 -3.98 7.59
CA ALA A 151 9.51 -2.85 7.03
C ALA A 151 9.30 -1.57 7.88
N ALA A 152 8.05 -1.30 8.28
CA ALA A 152 7.71 -0.17 9.14
C ALA A 152 8.37 -0.29 10.51
N LEU A 153 8.33 -1.48 11.12
CA LEU A 153 8.97 -1.76 12.40
C LEU A 153 10.51 -1.61 12.32
N THR A 154 11.10 -2.11 11.24
CA THR A 154 12.54 -1.99 10.99
C THR A 154 12.94 -0.53 10.83
N ALA A 155 12.19 0.25 10.05
CA ALA A 155 12.43 1.69 9.90
C ALA A 155 12.34 2.41 11.25
N TYR A 156 11.31 2.10 12.05
CA TYR A 156 11.18 2.64 13.41
C TYR A 156 12.38 2.29 14.28
N ALA A 157 12.80 1.01 14.28
CA ALA A 157 13.95 0.56 15.08
C ALA A 157 15.24 1.26 14.65
N VAL A 158 15.50 1.40 13.35
CA VAL A 158 16.67 2.13 12.82
C VAL A 158 16.65 3.60 13.27
N TRP A 159 15.51 4.28 13.15
CA TRP A 159 15.41 5.67 13.60
C TRP A 159 15.61 5.81 15.11
N ARG A 160 15.06 4.92 15.90
CA ARG A 160 15.12 4.93 17.36
C ARG A 160 16.53 4.64 17.88
N TYR A 161 17.16 3.57 17.38
CA TYR A 161 18.40 3.02 17.95
C TYR A 161 19.65 3.48 17.19
N ALA A 162 19.66 3.44 15.86
CA ALA A 162 20.82 3.80 15.06
C ALA A 162 20.99 5.31 14.92
N LEU A 163 19.91 6.04 14.65
CA LEU A 163 19.96 7.50 14.47
C LEU A 163 19.75 8.27 15.78
N ARG A 164 19.51 7.57 16.90
CA ARG A 164 19.33 8.14 18.26
C ARG A 164 18.35 9.32 18.31
N ARG A 165 17.36 9.35 17.39
CA ARG A 165 16.35 10.40 17.40
C ARG A 165 15.37 10.16 18.56
N PRO A 166 15.01 11.19 19.34
CA PRO A 166 13.99 11.06 20.37
C PRO A 166 12.61 10.92 19.72
N ILE A 167 12.27 9.69 19.32
CA ILE A 167 10.93 9.37 18.81
C ILE A 167 10.08 9.04 20.03
N MET A 168 9.04 9.84 20.26
CA MET A 168 8.02 9.52 21.26
C MET A 168 7.16 8.35 20.74
N ALA A 169 6.63 7.52 21.65
CA ALA A 169 5.73 6.42 21.31
C ALA A 169 4.43 6.88 20.62
N THR A 170 4.22 8.19 20.55
CA THR A 170 3.07 8.86 19.91
C THR A 170 3.41 9.45 18.53
N THR A 171 4.64 9.28 18.03
CA THR A 171 5.02 9.79 16.71
C THR A 171 4.30 8.97 15.64
N PRO A 172 3.43 9.57 14.80
CA PRO A 172 2.76 8.84 13.74
C PRO A 172 3.79 8.30 12.74
N LEU A 173 3.68 7.01 12.40
CA LEU A 173 4.48 6.39 11.35
C LEU A 173 3.62 6.30 10.09
N PRO A 174 4.09 6.78 8.92
CA PRO A 174 3.36 6.66 7.69
C PRO A 174 3.35 5.19 7.22
N PHE A 175 2.37 4.40 7.67
CA PHE A 175 2.30 2.98 7.32
C PHE A 175 1.98 2.76 5.84
N GLY A 176 1.17 3.65 5.24
CA GLY A 176 0.86 3.63 3.82
C GLY A 176 2.10 3.73 2.91
N LEU A 177 3.18 4.38 3.40
CA LEU A 177 4.48 4.40 2.71
C LEU A 177 5.04 3.00 2.47
N PHE A 178 4.83 2.08 3.40
CA PHE A 178 5.33 0.71 3.31
C PHE A 178 4.31 -0.22 2.65
N LEU A 179 3.02 -0.04 2.96
CA LEU A 179 1.97 -0.90 2.45
C LEU A 179 1.71 -0.69 0.95
N ALA A 180 1.71 0.55 0.46
CA ALA A 180 1.43 0.82 -0.95
C ALA A 180 2.47 0.18 -1.90
N PRO A 181 3.80 0.36 -1.74
CA PRO A 181 4.78 -0.35 -2.57
C PRO A 181 4.72 -1.87 -2.41
N ALA A 182 4.39 -2.37 -1.19
CA ALA A 182 4.29 -3.80 -0.95
C ALA A 182 3.12 -4.42 -1.72
N ILE A 183 1.99 -3.72 -1.89
CA ILE A 183 0.86 -4.18 -2.72
C ILE A 183 1.30 -4.38 -4.17
N TRP A 184 1.97 -3.39 -4.76
CA TRP A 184 2.47 -3.53 -6.12
C TRP A 184 3.53 -4.64 -6.24
N ALA A 185 4.43 -4.76 -5.26
CA ALA A 185 5.43 -5.84 -5.25
C ALA A 185 4.78 -7.23 -5.15
N GLY A 186 3.69 -7.36 -4.38
CA GLY A 186 2.88 -8.58 -4.31
C GLY A 186 2.29 -8.94 -5.68
N TRP A 187 1.66 -7.98 -6.36
CA TRP A 187 1.16 -8.18 -7.72
C TRP A 187 2.29 -8.58 -8.69
N LEU A 188 3.45 -7.93 -8.61
CA LEU A 188 4.61 -8.24 -9.43
C LEU A 188 5.09 -9.68 -9.20
N ALA A 189 5.11 -10.14 -7.97
CA ALA A 189 5.50 -11.50 -7.61
C ALA A 189 4.49 -12.52 -8.18
N GLU A 190 3.18 -12.29 -8.05
CA GLU A 190 2.15 -13.16 -8.64
C GLU A 190 2.26 -13.22 -10.16
N ALA A 191 2.44 -12.06 -10.82
CA ALA A 191 2.60 -11.98 -12.26
C ALA A 191 3.86 -12.73 -12.76
N ALA A 192 4.97 -12.62 -12.01
CA ALA A 192 6.21 -13.33 -12.32
C ALA A 192 6.07 -14.85 -12.11
N LEU A 193 5.42 -15.29 -11.03
CA LEU A 193 5.16 -16.70 -10.76
C LEU A 193 4.21 -17.34 -11.78
N ALA A 194 3.17 -16.62 -12.21
CA ALA A 194 2.25 -17.09 -13.24
C ALA A 194 2.96 -17.31 -14.61
N ARG A 195 4.05 -16.58 -14.87
CA ARG A 195 4.83 -16.72 -16.10
C ARG A 195 5.75 -17.96 -16.10
N TYR A 196 6.17 -18.41 -14.90
CA TYR A 196 7.06 -19.56 -14.72
C TYR A 196 6.38 -20.57 -13.79
N PRO A 197 5.31 -21.27 -14.24
CA PRO A 197 4.73 -22.34 -13.45
C PRO A 197 5.77 -23.46 -13.30
N PHE A 198 6.09 -23.82 -12.06
CA PHE A 198 7.00 -24.91 -11.72
C PHE A 198 6.37 -26.27 -11.99
#